data_461dd07f83f0f98bfcd5a9082e87a5e4
#
_entry.id   461dd07f83f0f98bfcd5a9082e87a5e4
#
_cell.length_a   1.000
_cell.length_b   1.000
_cell.length_c   1.000
_cell.angle_alpha   90.00
_cell.angle_beta   90.00
_cell.angle_gamma   90.00
#
_symmetry.space_group_name_H-M   'P 1'
#
loop_
_entity.id
_entity.type
_entity.pdbx_description
1 polymer ?
#
loop_
_entity_poly.entity_id
_entity_poly.type
_entity_poly.pdbx_seq_one_letter_code
_entity_poly.pdbx_strand_id
1 'polypeptide(L)'
;STVGRIQPHLEVKIVDAEGRVVPVGDKGELCTKGYSVMKGYWGDEPRTREAVQDGWMHTGDLATMDAEGYCNIVGRVKDMLIRGGENIYPREIEEFLFRHPKVQSVQVFGIPDPKYGEEICAWIVVKPGQQCTADEVRDFCRDQIAHYKVPRYIRFVDELPMTITGKVQKFIMRDRMITELGLAEARTA
;
A
#
# COMPACT_ATOMS: atom_id res chain seq x y z
N SER A 1 1.77 2.79 13.84
CA SER A 1 2.88 3.61 14.38
C SER A 1 2.92 4.95 13.64
N THR A 2 3.11 6.05 14.37
CA THR A 2 3.19 7.40 13.80
C THR A 2 4.57 7.69 13.21
N VAL A 3 4.62 8.54 12.18
CA VAL A 3 5.87 9.13 11.66
C VAL A 3 6.25 10.44 12.36
N GLY A 4 5.46 10.86 13.35
CA GLY A 4 5.68 12.05 14.14
C GLY A 4 4.79 13.22 13.77
N ARG A 5 5.16 14.41 14.26
CA ARG A 5 4.48 15.68 13.98
C ARG A 5 5.16 16.45 12.87
N ILE A 6 4.41 17.39 12.29
CA ILE A 6 4.91 18.30 11.26
C ILE A 6 6.07 19.13 11.81
N GLN A 7 7.14 19.23 11.03
CA GLN A 7 8.28 20.11 11.37
C GLN A 7 7.88 21.59 11.27
N PRO A 8 8.49 22.48 12.08
CA PRO A 8 8.27 23.91 11.97
C PRO A 8 8.51 24.44 10.54
N HIS A 9 7.69 25.38 10.11
CA HIS A 9 7.75 26.03 8.80
C HIS A 9 7.43 25.10 7.59
N LEU A 10 6.85 23.92 7.85
CA LEU A 10 6.22 23.08 6.83
C LEU A 10 4.71 23.16 6.97
N GLU A 11 4.03 23.16 5.84
CA GLU A 11 2.59 22.99 5.77
C GLU A 11 2.29 21.56 5.31
N VAL A 12 1.25 20.97 5.90
CA VAL A 12 0.78 19.63 5.55
C VAL A 12 -0.73 19.66 5.44
N LYS A 13 -1.26 18.99 4.45
CA LYS A 13 -2.68 18.67 4.32
C LYS A 13 -2.87 17.24 3.92
N ILE A 14 -4.03 16.66 4.26
CA ILE A 14 -4.48 15.37 3.81
C ILE A 14 -5.69 15.59 2.93
N VAL A 15 -5.67 15.06 1.70
CA VAL A 15 -6.70 15.34 0.69
C VAL A 15 -7.33 14.06 0.14
N ASP A 16 -8.59 14.17 -0.27
CA ASP A 16 -9.30 13.12 -1.01
C ASP A 16 -8.86 13.07 -2.49
N ALA A 17 -9.49 12.17 -3.28
CA ALA A 17 -9.18 12.01 -4.69
C ALA A 17 -9.53 13.26 -5.54
N GLU A 18 -10.42 14.14 -5.05
CA GLU A 18 -10.80 15.40 -5.66
C GLU A 18 -9.95 16.59 -5.20
N GLY A 19 -8.93 16.34 -4.36
CA GLY A 19 -8.01 17.36 -3.84
C GLY A 19 -8.56 18.19 -2.67
N ARG A 20 -9.73 17.82 -2.10
CA ARG A 20 -10.33 18.50 -0.95
C ARG A 20 -9.70 18.00 0.34
N VAL A 21 -9.46 18.93 1.27
CA VAL A 21 -8.93 18.57 2.61
C VAL A 21 -9.96 17.74 3.35
N VAL A 22 -9.52 16.57 3.85
CA VAL A 22 -10.36 15.67 4.64
C VAL A 22 -10.40 16.09 6.11
N PRO A 23 -11.46 15.71 6.87
CA PRO A 23 -11.51 15.91 8.32
C PRO A 23 -10.34 15.24 9.04
N VAL A 24 -10.00 15.77 10.23
CA VAL A 24 -8.98 15.18 11.11
C VAL A 24 -9.37 13.75 11.49
N GLY A 25 -8.45 12.82 11.33
CA GLY A 25 -8.67 11.39 11.54
C GLY A 25 -9.01 10.62 10.27
N ASP A 26 -9.53 11.30 9.24
CA ASP A 26 -9.88 10.67 7.98
C ASP A 26 -8.63 10.41 7.13
N LYS A 27 -8.76 9.47 6.22
CA LYS A 27 -7.71 8.96 5.35
C LYS A 27 -7.69 9.73 4.03
N GLY A 28 -6.51 10.14 3.58
CA GLY A 28 -6.32 10.78 2.28
C GLY A 28 -4.85 10.82 1.87
N GLU A 29 -4.56 11.41 0.72
CA GLU A 29 -3.19 11.61 0.27
C GLU A 29 -2.51 12.70 1.10
N LEU A 30 -1.31 12.40 1.58
CA LEU A 30 -0.45 13.36 2.28
C LEU A 30 0.17 14.32 1.27
N CYS A 31 -0.12 15.60 1.41
CA CYS A 31 0.52 16.67 0.66
C CYS A 31 1.33 17.56 1.58
N THR A 32 2.51 17.97 1.15
CA THR A 32 3.40 18.86 1.91
C THR A 32 3.86 20.05 1.09
N LYS A 33 4.05 21.21 1.77
CA LYS A 33 4.55 22.44 1.18
C LYS A 33 5.55 23.10 2.11
N GLY A 34 6.61 23.67 1.54
CA GLY A 34 7.62 24.41 2.29
C GLY A 34 9.03 24.14 1.78
N TYR A 35 10.01 24.53 2.58
CA TYR A 35 11.43 24.55 2.20
C TYR A 35 12.03 23.16 1.92
N SER A 36 11.45 22.09 2.45
CA SER A 36 11.92 20.72 2.25
C SER A 36 11.40 20.07 0.95
N VAL A 37 10.44 20.73 0.28
CA VAL A 37 9.89 20.22 -0.97
C VAL A 37 10.93 20.39 -2.08
N MET A 38 11.14 19.34 -2.86
CA MET A 38 12.04 19.38 -4.01
C MET A 38 11.58 20.41 -5.04
N LYS A 39 12.51 20.97 -5.80
CA LYS A 39 12.20 21.87 -6.94
C LYS A 39 11.55 21.10 -8.11
N GLY A 40 11.84 19.83 -8.26
CA GLY A 40 11.34 18.97 -9.32
C GLY A 40 12.23 17.75 -9.56
N TYR A 41 11.81 16.90 -10.46
CA TYR A 41 12.61 15.79 -10.97
C TYR A 41 13.59 16.31 -12.04
N TRP A 42 14.81 15.86 -11.97
CA TRP A 42 15.86 16.31 -12.91
C TRP A 42 15.53 15.88 -14.34
N GLY A 43 15.38 16.88 -15.24
CA GLY A 43 15.08 16.64 -16.65
C GLY A 43 13.71 16.06 -16.95
N ASP A 44 12.78 15.98 -15.97
CA ASP A 44 11.45 15.39 -16.11
C ASP A 44 10.37 16.37 -15.65
N GLU A 45 10.08 17.32 -16.52
CA GLU A 45 9.07 18.36 -16.29
C GLU A 45 7.64 17.79 -16.18
N PRO A 46 7.20 16.81 -17.00
CA PRO A 46 5.87 16.22 -16.86
C PRO A 46 5.65 15.59 -15.48
N ARG A 47 6.62 14.81 -15.01
CA ARG A 47 6.57 14.18 -13.69
C ARG A 47 6.67 15.20 -12.55
N THR A 48 7.41 16.29 -12.76
CA THR A 48 7.47 17.39 -11.79
C THR A 48 6.11 18.05 -11.62
N ARG A 49 5.40 18.35 -12.72
CA ARG A 49 4.05 18.93 -12.66
C ARG A 49 3.00 18.00 -12.04
N GLU A 50 3.14 16.70 -12.26
CA GLU A 50 2.29 15.70 -11.59
C GLU A 50 2.53 15.71 -10.07
N ALA A 51 3.80 15.73 -9.65
CA ALA A 51 4.17 15.59 -8.25
C ALA A 51 4.06 16.89 -7.45
N VAL A 52 4.24 18.06 -8.08
CA VAL A 52 4.20 19.37 -7.40
C VAL A 52 3.17 20.27 -8.08
N GLN A 53 2.06 20.51 -7.40
CA GLN A 53 0.93 21.31 -7.90
C GLN A 53 0.72 22.50 -6.95
N ASP A 54 0.76 23.73 -7.46
CA ASP A 54 0.59 24.97 -6.69
C ASP A 54 1.53 25.07 -5.45
N GLY A 55 2.74 24.51 -5.58
CA GLY A 55 3.73 24.42 -4.52
C GLY A 55 3.48 23.33 -3.48
N TRP A 56 2.44 22.53 -3.64
CA TRP A 56 2.18 21.33 -2.84
C TRP A 56 2.75 20.09 -3.52
N MET A 57 3.61 19.37 -2.79
CA MET A 57 4.07 18.07 -3.21
C MET A 57 3.05 17.01 -2.83
N HIS A 58 2.51 16.32 -3.82
CA HIS A 58 1.73 15.10 -3.69
C HIS A 58 2.69 13.94 -3.44
N THR A 59 2.69 13.40 -2.22
CA THR A 59 3.69 12.40 -1.82
C THR A 59 3.39 11.02 -2.40
N GLY A 60 2.16 10.77 -2.81
CA GLY A 60 1.65 9.46 -3.18
C GLY A 60 1.45 8.52 -1.98
N ASP A 61 1.72 9.00 -0.75
CA ASP A 61 1.48 8.24 0.47
C ASP A 61 0.09 8.60 1.04
N LEU A 62 -0.66 7.59 1.45
CA LEU A 62 -1.91 7.75 2.18
C LEU A 62 -1.62 7.88 3.67
N ALA A 63 -2.26 8.86 4.30
CA ALA A 63 -2.06 9.14 5.71
C ALA A 63 -3.35 9.48 6.43
N THR A 64 -3.30 9.44 7.75
CA THR A 64 -4.24 10.06 8.68
C THR A 64 -3.47 10.99 9.61
N MET A 65 -4.15 12.00 10.15
CA MET A 65 -3.59 12.88 11.17
C MET A 65 -4.55 12.95 12.35
N ASP A 66 -4.03 12.77 13.55
CA ASP A 66 -4.85 12.92 14.76
C ASP A 66 -4.97 14.38 15.21
N ALA A 67 -5.80 14.61 16.24
CA ALA A 67 -6.05 15.94 16.79
C ALA A 67 -4.80 16.59 17.43
N GLU A 68 -3.83 15.78 17.84
CA GLU A 68 -2.54 16.23 18.38
C GLU A 68 -1.50 16.52 17.29
N GLY A 69 -1.86 16.30 16.00
CA GLY A 69 -1.02 16.57 14.84
C GLY A 69 0.00 15.46 14.52
N TYR A 70 -0.17 14.24 15.07
CA TYR A 70 0.65 13.10 14.68
C TYR A 70 0.15 12.51 13.37
N CYS A 71 1.07 12.30 12.45
CA CYS A 71 0.80 11.72 11.14
C CYS A 71 1.11 10.21 11.12
N ASN A 72 0.19 9.42 10.58
CA ASN A 72 0.34 7.98 10.40
C ASN A 72 0.25 7.66 8.92
N ILE A 73 1.26 7.02 8.35
CA ILE A 73 1.22 6.53 6.96
C ILE A 73 0.50 5.20 6.94
N VAL A 74 -0.60 5.13 6.21
CA VAL A 74 -1.48 3.95 6.12
C VAL A 74 -1.36 3.18 4.82
N GLY A 75 -0.62 3.71 3.84
CA GLY A 75 -0.39 3.03 2.57
C GLY A 75 0.17 3.96 1.49
N ARG A 76 0.02 3.53 0.24
CA ARG A 76 0.30 4.34 -0.94
C ARG A 76 -0.91 4.40 -1.86
N VAL A 77 -1.10 5.54 -2.50
CA VAL A 77 -2.19 5.73 -3.47
C VAL A 77 -2.10 4.68 -4.59
N LYS A 78 -0.91 4.49 -5.16
CA LYS A 78 -0.67 3.53 -6.27
C LYS A 78 -0.70 2.05 -5.85
N ASP A 79 -0.61 1.75 -4.56
CA ASP A 79 -0.67 0.38 -4.04
C ASP A 79 -2.10 -0.03 -3.62
N MET A 80 -3.02 0.94 -3.52
CA MET A 80 -4.42 0.66 -3.23
C MET A 80 -5.02 -0.20 -4.33
N LEU A 81 -5.72 -1.24 -3.96
CA LEU A 81 -6.45 -2.09 -4.89
C LEU A 81 -7.96 -1.92 -4.70
N ILE A 82 -8.71 -2.10 -5.78
CA ILE A 82 -10.17 -1.98 -5.78
C ILE A 82 -10.77 -3.35 -6.02
N ARG A 83 -11.39 -3.92 -4.98
CA ARG A 83 -12.03 -5.22 -5.04
C ARG A 83 -13.53 -5.09 -4.87
N GLY A 84 -14.28 -5.30 -5.96
CA GLY A 84 -15.74 -5.24 -5.93
C GLY A 84 -16.29 -3.87 -5.49
N GLY A 85 -15.58 -2.78 -5.79
CA GLY A 85 -15.94 -1.41 -5.39
C GLY A 85 -15.36 -0.97 -4.04
N GLU A 86 -14.72 -1.88 -3.29
CA GLU A 86 -14.10 -1.57 -2.00
C GLU A 86 -12.64 -1.21 -2.16
N ASN A 87 -12.23 -0.09 -1.57
CA ASN A 87 -10.83 0.34 -1.50
C ASN A 87 -10.09 -0.46 -0.42
N ILE A 88 -9.12 -1.26 -0.84
CA ILE A 88 -8.31 -2.08 0.05
C ILE A 88 -6.88 -1.54 0.07
N TYR A 89 -6.36 -1.36 1.26
CA TYR A 89 -5.02 -0.86 1.50
C TYR A 89 -4.11 -2.02 1.91
N PRO A 90 -3.18 -2.46 1.04
CA PRO A 90 -2.31 -3.60 1.29
C PRO A 90 -1.57 -3.55 2.62
N ARG A 91 -1.10 -2.37 3.01
CA ARG A 91 -0.36 -2.19 4.26
C ARG A 91 -1.16 -2.58 5.50
N GLU A 92 -2.46 -2.33 5.53
CA GLU A 92 -3.32 -2.74 6.64
C GLU A 92 -3.32 -4.27 6.82
N ILE A 93 -3.37 -5.00 5.71
CA ILE A 93 -3.34 -6.47 5.72
C ILE A 93 -1.93 -6.96 6.05
N GLU A 94 -0.89 -6.31 5.51
CA GLU A 94 0.52 -6.62 5.81
C GLU A 94 0.82 -6.47 7.31
N GLU A 95 0.43 -5.35 7.92
CA GLU A 95 0.61 -5.09 9.36
C GLU A 95 -0.16 -6.09 10.22
N PHE A 96 -1.34 -6.52 9.77
CA PHE A 96 -2.10 -7.55 10.46
C PHE A 96 -1.40 -8.92 10.35
N LEU A 97 -1.06 -9.37 9.15
CA LEU A 97 -0.42 -10.67 8.91
C LEU A 97 0.98 -10.75 9.52
N PHE A 98 1.68 -9.62 9.65
CA PHE A 98 3.00 -9.58 10.32
C PHE A 98 2.93 -9.97 11.80
N ARG A 99 1.75 -9.90 12.45
CA ARG A 99 1.54 -10.38 13.83
C ARG A 99 1.45 -11.89 13.93
N HIS A 100 1.29 -12.59 12.81
CA HIS A 100 1.23 -14.06 12.81
C HIS A 100 2.57 -14.64 13.27
N PRO A 101 2.59 -15.58 14.24
CA PRO A 101 3.81 -16.04 14.91
C PRO A 101 4.84 -16.66 13.95
N LYS A 102 4.39 -17.25 12.85
CA LYS A 102 5.24 -17.92 11.85
C LYS A 102 5.70 -17.00 10.70
N VAL A 103 5.13 -15.80 10.56
CA VAL A 103 5.46 -14.87 9.46
C VAL A 103 6.71 -14.08 9.78
N GLN A 104 7.69 -14.10 8.87
CA GLN A 104 8.89 -13.28 8.92
C GLN A 104 8.67 -11.96 8.17
N SER A 105 8.12 -12.04 6.96
CA SER A 105 7.73 -10.87 6.19
C SER A 105 6.56 -11.20 5.27
N VAL A 106 5.82 -10.18 4.86
CA VAL A 106 4.65 -10.32 4.00
C VAL A 106 4.51 -9.11 3.10
N GLN A 107 4.09 -9.35 1.87
CA GLN A 107 3.70 -8.30 0.93
C GLN A 107 2.36 -8.65 0.32
N VAL A 108 1.49 -7.64 0.28
CA VAL A 108 0.13 -7.76 -0.26
C VAL A 108 0.00 -6.85 -1.47
N PHE A 109 -0.66 -7.34 -2.51
CA PHE A 109 -0.90 -6.62 -3.75
C PHE A 109 -2.12 -7.17 -4.48
N GLY A 110 -2.67 -6.37 -5.39
CA GLY A 110 -3.79 -6.77 -6.24
C GLY A 110 -3.32 -7.54 -7.48
N ILE A 111 -4.09 -8.52 -7.88
CA ILE A 111 -3.99 -9.19 -9.19
C ILE A 111 -5.34 -9.12 -9.90
N PRO A 112 -5.38 -9.15 -11.25
CA PRO A 112 -6.63 -9.08 -11.99
C PRO A 112 -7.61 -10.20 -11.61
N ASP A 113 -8.88 -9.84 -11.43
CA ASP A 113 -9.96 -10.80 -11.20
C ASP A 113 -11.18 -10.43 -12.05
N PRO A 114 -11.74 -11.37 -12.85
CA PRO A 114 -12.85 -11.07 -13.78
C PRO A 114 -14.15 -10.69 -13.08
N LYS A 115 -14.35 -11.05 -11.82
CA LYS A 115 -15.56 -10.77 -11.05
C LYS A 115 -15.45 -9.48 -10.24
N TYR A 116 -14.31 -9.27 -9.61
CA TYR A 116 -14.14 -8.18 -8.64
C TYR A 116 -13.23 -7.05 -9.15
N GLY A 117 -12.72 -7.14 -10.39
CA GLY A 117 -11.71 -6.23 -10.93
C GLY A 117 -10.31 -6.60 -10.45
N GLU A 118 -10.11 -6.59 -9.15
CA GLU A 118 -8.88 -7.08 -8.54
C GLU A 118 -9.18 -8.07 -7.41
N GLU A 119 -8.20 -8.95 -7.14
CA GLU A 119 -8.23 -9.88 -6.02
C GLU A 119 -6.93 -9.80 -5.22
N ILE A 120 -7.02 -10.09 -3.92
CA ILE A 120 -5.90 -9.94 -2.99
C ILE A 120 -4.96 -11.13 -3.10
N CYS A 121 -3.69 -10.84 -3.35
CA CYS A 121 -2.59 -11.78 -3.30
C CYS A 121 -1.61 -11.40 -2.18
N ALA A 122 -1.19 -12.38 -1.37
CA ALA A 122 -0.18 -12.23 -0.33
C ALA A 122 1.01 -13.14 -0.62
N TRP A 123 2.22 -12.57 -0.66
CA TRP A 123 3.47 -13.33 -0.65
C TRP A 123 4.07 -13.28 0.75
N ILE A 124 4.39 -14.46 1.28
CA ILE A 124 4.80 -14.63 2.67
C ILE A 124 6.14 -15.33 2.74
N VAL A 125 7.08 -14.75 3.48
CA VAL A 125 8.30 -15.42 3.93
C VAL A 125 8.04 -15.93 5.33
N VAL A 126 8.25 -17.22 5.54
CA VAL A 126 8.07 -17.90 6.82
C VAL A 126 9.36 -17.83 7.62
N LYS A 127 9.26 -17.71 8.93
CA LYS A 127 10.43 -17.73 9.82
C LYS A 127 11.22 -19.03 9.67
N PRO A 128 12.57 -19.01 9.79
CA PRO A 128 13.39 -20.21 9.72
C PRO A 128 12.92 -21.33 10.65
N GLY A 129 12.85 -22.55 10.12
CA GLY A 129 12.42 -23.73 10.86
C GLY A 129 10.90 -23.85 11.09
N GLN A 130 10.11 -22.89 10.64
CA GLN A 130 8.65 -22.94 10.71
C GLN A 130 8.03 -23.44 9.40
N GLN A 131 6.85 -24.03 9.51
CA GLN A 131 6.00 -24.36 8.38
C GLN A 131 4.64 -23.66 8.55
N CYS A 132 4.10 -23.09 7.49
CA CYS A 132 2.83 -22.40 7.49
C CYS A 132 2.04 -22.78 6.25
N THR A 133 0.73 -22.96 6.41
CA THR A 133 -0.18 -23.25 5.30
C THR A 133 -1.04 -22.04 4.95
N ALA A 134 -1.60 -22.03 3.74
CA ALA A 134 -2.51 -20.97 3.34
C ALA A 134 -3.79 -20.94 4.20
N ASP A 135 -4.24 -22.10 4.65
CA ASP A 135 -5.42 -22.19 5.51
C ASP A 135 -5.15 -21.66 6.93
N GLU A 136 -3.96 -21.91 7.49
CA GLU A 136 -3.56 -21.29 8.77
C GLU A 136 -3.55 -19.76 8.67
N VAL A 137 -3.08 -19.19 7.55
CA VAL A 137 -3.09 -17.75 7.33
C VAL A 137 -4.51 -17.21 7.20
N ARG A 138 -5.39 -17.91 6.47
CA ARG A 138 -6.81 -17.52 6.34
C ARG A 138 -7.54 -17.63 7.66
N ASP A 139 -7.29 -18.70 8.43
CA ASP A 139 -7.88 -18.89 9.75
C ASP A 139 -7.45 -17.81 10.73
N PHE A 140 -6.19 -17.37 10.67
CA PHE A 140 -5.68 -16.23 11.43
C PHE A 140 -6.41 -14.93 11.09
N CYS A 141 -6.84 -14.75 9.83
CA CYS A 141 -7.62 -13.60 9.40
C CYS A 141 -9.09 -13.67 9.81
N ARG A 142 -9.64 -14.89 10.06
CA ARG A 142 -11.07 -15.09 10.28
C ARG A 142 -11.55 -14.32 11.50
N ASP A 143 -12.62 -13.55 11.33
CA ASP A 143 -13.25 -12.71 12.36
C ASP A 143 -12.34 -11.63 12.98
N GLN A 144 -11.11 -11.45 12.43
CA GLN A 144 -10.16 -10.45 12.88
C GLN A 144 -10.06 -9.26 11.92
N ILE A 145 -10.27 -9.51 10.64
CA ILE A 145 -10.33 -8.47 9.60
C ILE A 145 -11.57 -8.70 8.74
N ALA A 146 -12.03 -7.67 8.04
CA ALA A 146 -13.19 -7.79 7.16
C ALA A 146 -12.98 -8.91 6.12
N HIS A 147 -13.99 -9.71 5.87
CA HIS A 147 -13.90 -10.89 4.99
C HIS A 147 -13.35 -10.56 3.59
N TYR A 148 -13.73 -9.40 3.05
CA TYR A 148 -13.25 -8.95 1.74
C TYR A 148 -11.77 -8.56 1.71
N LYS A 149 -11.10 -8.43 2.88
CA LYS A 149 -9.66 -8.16 3.04
C LYS A 149 -8.82 -9.44 3.20
N VAL A 150 -9.44 -10.59 3.35
CA VAL A 150 -8.72 -11.87 3.50
C VAL A 150 -8.09 -12.24 2.17
N PRO A 151 -6.75 -12.50 2.11
CA PRO A 151 -6.09 -12.87 0.86
C PRO A 151 -6.64 -14.18 0.28
N ARG A 152 -7.10 -14.11 -0.96
CA ARG A 152 -7.52 -15.30 -1.70
C ARG A 152 -6.33 -16.12 -2.16
N TYR A 153 -5.31 -15.44 -2.68
CA TYR A 153 -4.09 -16.08 -3.17
C TYR A 153 -2.97 -15.86 -2.14
N ILE A 154 -2.39 -16.96 -1.67
CA ILE A 154 -1.30 -16.95 -0.71
C ILE A 154 -0.17 -17.78 -1.29
N ARG A 155 1.01 -17.17 -1.39
CA ARG A 155 2.22 -17.80 -1.87
C ARG A 155 3.32 -17.71 -0.83
N PHE A 156 3.93 -18.84 -0.50
CA PHE A 156 5.12 -18.90 0.33
C PHE A 156 6.36 -18.83 -0.56
N VAL A 157 7.32 -18.00 -0.15
CA VAL A 157 8.58 -17.77 -0.86
C VAL A 157 9.72 -17.72 0.14
N ASP A 158 10.93 -18.05 -0.32
CA ASP A 158 12.12 -17.96 0.51
C ASP A 158 12.56 -16.49 0.70
N GLU A 159 12.39 -15.68 -0.36
CA GLU A 159 12.73 -14.26 -0.35
C GLU A 159 11.78 -13.43 -1.23
N LEU A 160 11.68 -12.15 -0.92
CA LEU A 160 10.93 -11.18 -1.71
C LEU A 160 11.84 -10.52 -2.75
N PRO A 161 11.37 -10.25 -3.98
CA PRO A 161 12.15 -9.51 -4.96
C PRO A 161 12.38 -8.07 -4.47
N MET A 162 13.65 -7.67 -4.37
CA MET A 162 14.06 -6.36 -3.89
C MET A 162 14.95 -5.64 -4.92
N THR A 163 14.93 -4.31 -4.87
CA THR A 163 15.95 -3.49 -5.53
C THR A 163 17.28 -3.60 -4.79
N ILE A 164 18.37 -3.14 -5.40
CA ILE A 164 19.71 -3.02 -4.76
C ILE A 164 19.63 -2.16 -3.48
N THR A 165 18.70 -1.22 -3.42
CA THR A 165 18.48 -0.33 -2.26
C THR A 165 17.56 -0.95 -1.19
N GLY A 166 17.16 -2.22 -1.31
CA GLY A 166 16.32 -2.93 -0.34
C GLY A 166 14.82 -2.61 -0.42
N LYS A 167 14.34 -1.98 -1.50
CA LYS A 167 12.91 -1.75 -1.71
C LYS A 167 12.26 -2.94 -2.38
N VAL A 168 11.16 -3.43 -1.82
CA VAL A 168 10.38 -4.54 -2.41
C VAL A 168 9.74 -4.12 -3.73
N GLN A 169 9.82 -5.00 -4.72
CA GLN A 169 9.32 -4.79 -6.07
C GLN A 169 7.99 -5.53 -6.28
N LYS A 170 6.88 -4.94 -5.79
CA LYS A 170 5.53 -5.54 -5.88
C LYS A 170 5.11 -5.83 -7.32
N PHE A 171 5.53 -5.01 -8.29
CA PHE A 171 5.20 -5.22 -9.69
C PHE A 171 5.74 -6.56 -10.22
N ILE A 172 6.96 -6.96 -9.83
CA ILE A 172 7.53 -8.27 -10.22
C ILE A 172 6.70 -9.42 -9.63
N MET A 173 6.25 -9.29 -8.39
CA MET A 173 5.40 -10.29 -7.75
C MET A 173 4.04 -10.41 -8.45
N ARG A 174 3.44 -9.26 -8.79
CA ARG A 174 2.18 -9.19 -9.54
C ARG A 174 2.31 -9.86 -10.90
N ASP A 175 3.31 -9.51 -11.70
CA ASP A 175 3.54 -10.07 -13.04
C ASP A 175 3.75 -11.59 -12.99
N ARG A 176 4.52 -12.09 -12.00
CA ARG A 176 4.70 -13.52 -11.80
C ARG A 176 3.39 -14.24 -11.48
N MET A 177 2.56 -13.68 -10.60
CA MET A 177 1.26 -14.29 -10.26
C MET A 177 0.30 -14.28 -11.44
N ILE A 178 0.24 -13.17 -12.20
CA ILE A 178 -0.58 -13.08 -13.43
C ILE A 178 -0.17 -14.18 -14.43
N THR A 179 1.13 -14.34 -14.66
CA THR A 179 1.66 -15.35 -15.57
C THR A 179 1.35 -16.77 -15.09
N GLU A 180 1.61 -17.08 -13.82
CA GLU A 180 1.41 -18.42 -13.25
C GLU A 180 -0.06 -18.84 -13.20
N LEU A 181 -0.95 -17.90 -12.93
CA LEU A 181 -2.38 -18.17 -12.87
C LEU A 181 -3.08 -18.04 -14.24
N GLY A 182 -2.34 -17.66 -15.30
CA GLY A 182 -2.90 -17.44 -16.63
C GLY A 182 -3.98 -16.35 -16.66
N LEU A 183 -3.85 -15.32 -15.80
CA LEU A 183 -4.82 -14.24 -15.73
C LEU A 183 -4.59 -13.27 -16.89
N ALA A 184 -5.68 -12.85 -17.55
CA ALA A 184 -5.62 -11.76 -18.51
C ALA A 184 -5.50 -10.44 -17.73
N GLU A 185 -4.63 -9.51 -18.19
CA GLU A 185 -4.65 -8.15 -17.65
C GLU A 185 -6.07 -7.58 -17.81
N ALA A 186 -6.63 -7.10 -16.71
CA ALA A 186 -7.88 -6.34 -16.78
C ALA A 186 -7.61 -5.10 -17.66
N ARG A 187 -8.20 -5.06 -18.87
CA ARG A 187 -8.21 -3.83 -19.66
C ARG A 187 -9.01 -2.82 -18.86
N THR A 188 -8.32 -1.87 -18.23
CA THR A 188 -8.94 -0.64 -17.75
C THR A 188 -9.53 0.07 -18.98
N ALA A 189 -10.86 0.13 -19.03
CA ALA A 189 -11.60 0.90 -20.00
C ALA A 189 -11.46 2.40 -19.67
#